data_eeb5254b99fe09419054334634fe5a30
#
_entry.id   eeb5254b99fe09419054334634fe5a30
#
_cell.length_a   1.000
_cell.length_b   1.000
_cell.length_c   1.000
_cell.angle_alpha   90.00
_cell.angle_beta   90.00
_cell.angle_gamma   90.00
#
_symmetry.space_group_name_H-M   'P 1'
#
loop_
_entity.id
_entity.type
_entity.pdbx_description
1 polymer ?
#
loop_
_entity_poly.entity_id
_entity_poly.type
_entity_poly.pdbx_seq_one_letter_code
_entity_poly.pdbx_strand_id
1 'polypeptide(L)'
;MTIPILTYHALNISGNDYATNDHVAFASDLELVTRAGWQIQPLHRIVDCLFDAGGTLPEKTIAFTFDDATDFDFADLPHPTAGPQRSMLNILRDFAAAHPGAQPGLHATSFVIASPEARAAMDRACIIDRGWMNDHWWPEAVASGLMGIANHSWDHNHECMARVAQRNQEKGNFFCIDTEADADAQIREAAR
;
A
#
# COMPACT_ATOMS: atom_id res chain seq x y z
N MET A 1 -11.75 20.74 -6.07
CA MET A 1 -12.14 19.64 -5.14
C MET A 1 -10.85 19.03 -4.62
N THR A 2 -10.72 18.86 -3.30
CA THR A 2 -9.57 18.17 -2.69
C THR A 2 -9.99 16.74 -2.35
N ILE A 3 -9.25 15.76 -2.79
CA ILE A 3 -9.51 14.34 -2.52
C ILE A 3 -8.40 13.84 -1.59
N PRO A 4 -8.69 13.51 -0.33
CA PRO A 4 -7.69 12.92 0.55
C PRO A 4 -7.37 11.48 0.12
N ILE A 5 -6.09 11.13 0.26
CA ILE A 5 -5.59 9.76 0.13
C ILE A 5 -4.93 9.44 1.48
N LEU A 6 -5.45 8.43 2.17
CA LEU A 6 -4.85 7.94 3.41
C LEU A 6 -3.95 6.76 3.10
N THR A 7 -2.69 6.87 3.50
CA THR A 7 -1.65 5.88 3.22
C THR A 7 -1.21 5.20 4.52
N TYR A 8 -1.10 3.88 4.47
CA TYR A 8 -0.67 3.03 5.59
C TYR A 8 0.47 2.10 5.13
N HIS A 9 1.21 1.58 6.10
CA HIS A 9 2.24 0.58 5.88
C HIS A 9 1.95 -0.64 6.76
N ALA A 10 1.74 -1.79 6.16
CA ALA A 10 1.34 -2.99 6.90
C ALA A 10 2.38 -3.49 7.91
N LEU A 11 3.64 -3.04 7.82
CA LEU A 11 4.68 -3.30 8.82
C LEU A 11 4.87 -2.18 9.85
N ASN A 12 4.08 -1.10 9.78
CA ASN A 12 4.12 -0.06 10.79
C ASN A 12 3.37 -0.52 12.07
N ILE A 13 4.02 -1.41 12.81
CA ILE A 13 3.47 -2.07 14.00
C ILE A 13 4.49 -1.94 15.15
N SER A 14 4.22 -1.06 16.09
CA SER A 14 4.99 -0.94 17.34
C SER A 14 4.15 -1.21 18.60
N GLY A 15 2.83 -1.40 18.43
CA GLY A 15 1.86 -1.72 19.48
C GLY A 15 0.56 -2.25 18.88
N ASN A 16 -0.55 -2.14 19.63
CA ASN A 16 -1.88 -2.59 19.22
C ASN A 16 -2.96 -1.50 19.42
N ASP A 17 -2.60 -0.24 19.33
CA ASP A 17 -3.54 0.88 19.35
C ASP A 17 -3.46 1.70 18.06
N TYR A 18 -4.37 2.65 17.89
CA TYR A 18 -4.49 3.50 16.72
C TYR A 18 -3.19 4.23 16.34
N ALA A 19 -2.43 4.70 17.33
CA ALA A 19 -1.23 5.49 17.09
C ALA A 19 0.02 4.65 16.82
N THR A 20 -0.05 3.34 17.02
CA THR A 20 1.11 2.44 17.00
C THR A 20 0.97 1.25 16.07
N ASN A 21 -0.17 1.17 15.34
CA ASN A 21 -0.46 0.03 14.46
C ASN A 21 -1.38 0.45 13.33
N ASP A 22 -0.86 0.42 12.11
CA ASP A 22 -1.60 0.84 10.92
C ASP A 22 -2.80 -0.07 10.60
N HIS A 23 -2.79 -1.33 11.00
CA HIS A 23 -3.97 -2.20 10.87
C HIS A 23 -5.13 -1.72 11.75
N VAL A 24 -4.82 -1.31 12.99
CA VAL A 24 -5.82 -0.76 13.92
C VAL A 24 -6.30 0.60 13.45
N ALA A 25 -5.38 1.45 12.96
CA ALA A 25 -5.70 2.75 12.42
C ALA A 25 -6.61 2.62 11.18
N PHE A 26 -6.23 1.78 10.23
CA PHE A 26 -7.00 1.54 9.01
C PHE A 26 -8.42 1.03 9.30
N ALA A 27 -8.56 0.03 10.16
CA ALA A 27 -9.89 -0.46 10.56
C ALA A 27 -10.75 0.64 11.20
N SER A 28 -10.15 1.48 12.05
CA SER A 28 -10.84 2.60 12.70
C SER A 28 -11.23 3.70 11.72
N ASP A 29 -10.36 3.99 10.75
CA ASP A 29 -10.59 5.04 9.76
C ASP A 29 -11.64 4.65 8.72
N LEU A 30 -11.76 3.38 8.34
CA LEU A 30 -12.88 2.87 7.53
C LEU A 30 -14.24 3.22 8.17
N GLU A 31 -14.36 2.98 9.48
CA GLU A 31 -15.56 3.31 10.25
C GLU A 31 -15.78 4.83 10.34
N LEU A 32 -14.70 5.57 10.61
CA LEU A 32 -14.77 7.02 10.78
C LEU A 32 -15.21 7.74 9.50
N VAL A 33 -14.56 7.43 8.36
CA VAL A 33 -14.87 8.08 7.08
C VAL A 33 -16.29 7.73 6.61
N THR A 34 -16.73 6.49 6.85
CA THR A 34 -18.08 6.05 6.50
C THR A 34 -19.13 6.80 7.33
N ARG A 35 -18.95 6.91 8.65
CA ARG A 35 -19.84 7.70 9.52
C ARG A 35 -19.85 9.19 9.18
N ALA A 36 -18.73 9.73 8.71
CA ALA A 36 -18.60 11.12 8.27
C ALA A 36 -19.20 11.39 6.88
N GLY A 37 -19.72 10.36 6.22
CA GLY A 37 -20.38 10.44 4.91
C GLY A 37 -19.40 10.57 3.74
N TRP A 38 -18.13 10.18 3.93
CA TRP A 38 -17.18 10.08 2.83
C TRP A 38 -17.45 8.79 2.04
N GLN A 39 -17.19 8.84 0.74
CA GLN A 39 -17.32 7.70 -0.16
C GLN A 39 -15.93 7.23 -0.59
N ILE A 40 -15.62 6.00 -0.25
CA ILE A 40 -14.38 5.36 -0.66
C ILE A 40 -14.47 5.07 -2.16
N GLN A 41 -13.41 5.41 -2.89
CA GLN A 41 -13.30 5.14 -4.32
C GLN A 41 -11.96 4.49 -4.62
N PRO A 42 -11.92 3.53 -5.56
CA PRO A 42 -10.66 2.98 -6.07
C PRO A 42 -9.77 4.11 -6.61
N LEU A 43 -8.48 4.08 -6.26
CA LEU A 43 -7.54 5.13 -6.68
C LEU A 43 -7.47 5.28 -8.20
N HIS A 44 -7.47 4.17 -8.95
CA HIS A 44 -7.47 4.22 -10.41
C HIS A 44 -8.68 4.99 -10.97
N ARG A 45 -9.88 4.81 -10.39
CA ARG A 45 -11.07 5.55 -10.81
C ARG A 45 -10.92 7.05 -10.55
N ILE A 46 -10.29 7.43 -9.43
CA ILE A 46 -10.00 8.84 -9.13
C ILE A 46 -9.07 9.41 -10.19
N VAL A 47 -7.99 8.69 -10.51
CA VAL A 47 -7.01 9.08 -11.52
C VAL A 47 -7.68 9.21 -12.90
N ASP A 48 -8.48 8.23 -13.31
CA ASP A 48 -9.22 8.28 -14.57
C ASP A 48 -10.12 9.52 -14.66
N CYS A 49 -10.86 9.83 -13.58
CA CYS A 49 -11.70 11.03 -13.54
C CYS A 49 -10.92 12.36 -13.58
N LEU A 50 -9.66 12.38 -13.15
CA LEU A 50 -8.81 13.57 -13.23
C LEU A 50 -8.29 13.83 -14.64
N PHE A 51 -8.07 12.78 -15.43
CA PHE A 51 -7.53 12.86 -16.78
C PHE A 51 -8.61 12.76 -17.87
N ASP A 52 -9.77 12.20 -17.56
CA ASP A 52 -10.89 12.04 -18.48
C ASP A 52 -11.97 13.10 -18.21
N ALA A 53 -12.24 13.95 -19.18
CA ALA A 53 -13.20 15.07 -19.07
C ALA A 53 -14.68 14.65 -18.84
N GLY A 54 -14.98 13.35 -18.73
CA GLY A 54 -16.33 12.80 -18.57
C GLY A 54 -16.62 12.12 -17.24
N GLY A 55 -15.62 11.94 -16.38
CA GLY A 55 -15.80 11.24 -15.09
C GLY A 55 -16.33 12.14 -13.99
N THR A 56 -17.27 11.65 -13.18
CA THR A 56 -17.76 12.33 -11.98
C THR A 56 -17.45 11.50 -10.74
N LEU A 57 -16.96 12.20 -9.71
CA LEU A 57 -16.73 11.62 -8.38
C LEU A 57 -17.73 12.22 -7.38
N PRO A 58 -18.11 11.47 -6.34
CA PRO A 58 -18.85 12.03 -5.22
C PRO A 58 -18.16 13.25 -4.61
N GLU A 59 -18.93 14.18 -4.03
CA GLU A 59 -18.39 15.40 -3.43
C GLU A 59 -17.38 15.10 -2.30
N LYS A 60 -17.70 14.10 -1.47
CA LYS A 60 -16.84 13.61 -0.39
C LYS A 60 -16.18 12.29 -0.82
N THR A 61 -15.16 12.37 -1.66
CA THR A 61 -14.40 11.20 -2.13
C THR A 61 -13.09 11.06 -1.36
N ILE A 62 -12.75 9.81 -0.99
CA ILE A 62 -11.49 9.44 -0.33
C ILE A 62 -10.96 8.14 -0.93
N ALA A 63 -9.63 7.97 -0.95
CA ALA A 63 -8.98 6.70 -1.28
C ALA A 63 -8.08 6.22 -0.15
N PHE A 64 -7.84 4.91 -0.14
CA PHE A 64 -6.91 4.24 0.77
C PHE A 64 -5.80 3.58 -0.03
N THR A 65 -4.57 3.68 0.48
CA THR A 65 -3.39 3.05 -0.11
C THR A 65 -2.53 2.38 0.94
N PHE A 66 -1.79 1.35 0.54
CA PHE A 66 -0.78 0.68 1.34
C PHE A 66 0.54 0.74 0.60
N ASP A 67 1.61 1.13 1.27
CA ASP A 67 2.92 1.21 0.65
C ASP A 67 3.81 0.03 1.08
N ASP A 68 4.86 -0.24 0.30
CA ASP A 68 5.86 -1.31 0.43
C ASP A 68 5.38 -2.73 0.15
N ALA A 69 4.09 -3.00 0.26
CA ALA A 69 3.43 -4.28 0.00
C ALA A 69 4.12 -5.50 0.62
N THR A 70 3.66 -5.89 1.77
CA THR A 70 4.11 -7.08 2.47
C THR A 70 3.02 -8.13 2.57
N ASP A 71 3.36 -9.34 2.99
CA ASP A 71 2.38 -10.40 3.20
C ASP A 71 1.31 -10.01 4.24
N PHE A 72 1.58 -9.02 5.11
CA PHE A 72 0.60 -8.45 6.04
C PHE A 72 -0.52 -7.65 5.35
N ASP A 73 -0.32 -7.22 4.12
CA ASP A 73 -1.40 -6.64 3.32
C ASP A 73 -2.48 -7.67 3.00
N PHE A 74 -2.10 -8.94 2.85
CA PHE A 74 -2.94 -10.01 2.32
C PHE A 74 -3.35 -11.07 3.33
N ALA A 75 -2.41 -11.54 4.18
CA ALA A 75 -2.59 -12.67 5.09
C ALA A 75 -2.54 -12.23 6.56
N ASP A 76 -3.40 -12.84 7.39
CA ASP A 76 -3.30 -12.68 8.84
C ASP A 76 -2.03 -13.37 9.34
N LEU A 77 -1.12 -12.60 9.92
CA LEU A 77 0.18 -13.08 10.35
C LEU A 77 0.49 -12.68 11.79
N PRO A 78 1.29 -13.50 12.52
CA PRO A 78 1.75 -13.13 13.84
C PRO A 78 2.93 -12.16 13.76
N HIS A 79 2.76 -10.94 14.29
CA HIS A 79 3.86 -10.02 14.48
C HIS A 79 4.65 -10.37 15.75
N PRO A 80 6.00 -10.32 15.74
CA PRO A 80 6.84 -10.83 16.85
C PRO A 80 6.57 -10.17 18.20
N THR A 81 6.20 -8.90 18.22
CA THR A 81 5.98 -8.12 19.45
C THR A 81 4.53 -7.75 19.70
N ALA A 82 3.71 -7.69 18.65
CA ALA A 82 2.31 -7.26 18.73
C ALA A 82 1.30 -8.42 18.63
N GLY A 83 1.79 -9.66 18.41
CA GLY A 83 0.93 -10.84 18.29
C GLY A 83 0.18 -10.92 16.95
N PRO A 84 -0.92 -11.69 16.88
CA PRO A 84 -1.66 -11.87 15.64
C PRO A 84 -2.18 -10.54 15.09
N GLN A 85 -1.94 -10.30 13.80
CA GLN A 85 -2.43 -9.12 13.09
C GLN A 85 -3.46 -9.55 12.03
N ARG A 86 -4.54 -8.82 11.96
CA ARG A 86 -5.52 -8.94 10.87
C ARG A 86 -4.98 -8.25 9.64
N SER A 87 -4.91 -8.91 8.48
CA SER A 87 -4.36 -8.32 7.25
C SER A 87 -5.21 -7.15 6.74
N MET A 88 -4.58 -6.24 5.97
CA MET A 88 -5.29 -5.10 5.36
C MET A 88 -6.46 -5.57 4.50
N LEU A 89 -6.28 -6.61 3.68
CA LEU A 89 -7.35 -7.18 2.86
C LEU A 89 -8.48 -7.79 3.71
N ASN A 90 -8.15 -8.49 4.80
CA ASN A 90 -9.17 -9.08 5.65
C ASN A 90 -9.92 -8.02 6.47
N ILE A 91 -9.29 -6.90 6.80
CA ILE A 91 -9.99 -5.74 7.38
C ILE A 91 -11.03 -5.19 6.40
N LEU A 92 -10.71 -5.07 5.11
CA LEU A 92 -11.68 -4.69 4.08
C LEU A 92 -12.84 -5.69 3.97
N ARG A 93 -12.53 -6.99 3.99
CA ARG A 93 -13.55 -8.06 3.96
C ARG A 93 -14.49 -8.02 5.16
N ASP A 94 -13.91 -7.83 6.35
CA ASP A 94 -14.68 -7.74 7.61
C ASP A 94 -15.59 -6.50 7.60
N PHE A 95 -15.07 -5.36 7.14
CA PHE A 95 -15.85 -4.14 6.99
C PHE A 95 -17.00 -4.32 5.98
N ALA A 96 -16.74 -4.90 4.82
CA ALA A 96 -17.78 -5.19 3.82
C ALA A 96 -18.89 -6.11 4.37
N ALA A 97 -18.51 -7.11 5.16
CA ALA A 97 -19.45 -8.04 5.78
C ALA A 97 -20.27 -7.39 6.91
N ALA A 98 -19.65 -6.53 7.70
CA ALA A 98 -20.32 -5.81 8.80
C ALA A 98 -21.25 -4.70 8.30
N HIS A 99 -20.94 -4.07 7.16
CA HIS A 99 -21.65 -2.91 6.62
C HIS A 99 -22.07 -3.11 5.15
N PRO A 100 -22.94 -4.07 4.84
CA PRO A 100 -23.32 -4.37 3.45
C PRO A 100 -23.87 -3.14 2.72
N GLY A 101 -23.22 -2.76 1.61
CA GLY A 101 -23.64 -1.65 0.77
C GLY A 101 -23.32 -0.24 1.32
N ALA A 102 -22.70 -0.11 2.50
CA ALA A 102 -22.32 1.21 3.04
C ALA A 102 -21.28 1.93 2.19
N GLN A 103 -20.37 1.19 1.57
CA GLN A 103 -19.34 1.72 0.69
C GLN A 103 -19.34 0.94 -0.64
N PRO A 104 -20.14 1.34 -1.64
CA PRO A 104 -20.21 0.62 -2.93
C PRO A 104 -18.88 0.61 -3.70
N GLY A 105 -18.00 1.58 -3.44
CA GLY A 105 -16.67 1.67 -4.01
C GLY A 105 -15.55 1.22 -3.07
N LEU A 106 -15.86 0.40 -2.04
CA LEU A 106 -14.86 -0.08 -1.08
C LEU A 106 -13.67 -0.72 -1.78
N HIS A 107 -12.51 -0.11 -1.64
CA HIS A 107 -11.28 -0.56 -2.28
C HIS A 107 -10.08 0.14 -1.67
N ALA A 108 -8.95 -0.56 -1.62
CA ALA A 108 -7.64 0.04 -1.36
C ALA A 108 -6.64 -0.36 -2.44
N THR A 109 -5.56 0.40 -2.59
CA THR A 109 -4.50 0.10 -3.55
C THR A 109 -3.21 -0.19 -2.79
N SER A 110 -2.65 -1.39 -2.97
CA SER A 110 -1.35 -1.75 -2.44
C SER A 110 -0.27 -1.42 -3.47
N PHE A 111 0.66 -0.54 -3.11
CA PHE A 111 1.79 -0.14 -3.92
C PHE A 111 2.96 -1.08 -3.64
N VAL A 112 3.33 -1.86 -4.66
CA VAL A 112 4.30 -2.94 -4.54
C VAL A 112 5.67 -2.56 -5.08
N ILE A 113 6.74 -2.95 -4.39
CA ILE A 113 8.10 -2.87 -4.90
C ILE A 113 8.28 -3.97 -5.94
N ALA A 114 8.53 -3.57 -7.20
CA ALA A 114 8.45 -4.50 -8.33
C ALA A 114 9.60 -5.51 -8.39
N SER A 115 10.84 -5.10 -8.07
CA SER A 115 12.02 -5.97 -8.13
C SER A 115 12.01 -7.09 -7.08
N PRO A 116 12.00 -8.38 -7.49
CA PRO A 116 12.12 -9.49 -6.55
C PRO A 116 13.43 -9.46 -5.75
N GLU A 117 14.53 -9.04 -6.40
CA GLU A 117 15.84 -8.93 -5.76
C GLU A 117 15.85 -7.85 -4.68
N ALA A 118 15.16 -6.71 -4.93
CA ALA A 118 15.03 -5.65 -3.96
C ALA A 118 14.19 -6.11 -2.77
N ARG A 119 13.04 -6.73 -3.01
CA ARG A 119 12.21 -7.30 -1.94
C ARG A 119 12.98 -8.29 -1.07
N ALA A 120 13.73 -9.21 -1.68
CA ALA A 120 14.56 -10.16 -0.93
C ALA A 120 15.70 -9.47 -0.16
N ALA A 121 16.29 -8.40 -0.69
CA ALA A 121 17.32 -7.64 0.00
C ALA A 121 16.74 -6.84 1.19
N MET A 122 15.59 -6.22 1.00
CA MET A 122 14.88 -5.48 2.05
C MET A 122 14.34 -6.41 3.14
N ASP A 123 13.83 -7.58 2.78
CA ASP A 123 13.39 -8.58 3.77
C ASP A 123 14.56 -8.96 4.70
N ARG A 124 15.73 -9.22 4.15
CA ARG A 124 16.95 -9.51 4.96
C ARG A 124 17.40 -8.33 5.80
N ALA A 125 17.42 -7.14 5.21
CA ALA A 125 18.00 -5.95 5.87
C ALA A 125 17.08 -5.32 6.90
N CYS A 126 15.77 -5.27 6.61
CA CYS A 126 14.79 -4.52 7.39
C CYS A 126 13.87 -5.42 8.23
N ILE A 127 13.62 -6.66 7.79
CA ILE A 127 12.62 -7.56 8.40
C ILE A 127 13.27 -8.83 8.97
N ILE A 128 14.59 -8.89 9.01
CA ILE A 128 15.38 -9.99 9.61
C ILE A 128 15.06 -11.33 8.92
N ASP A 129 15.02 -11.33 7.58
CA ASP A 129 14.83 -12.53 6.74
C ASP A 129 13.58 -13.35 7.11
N ARG A 130 12.45 -12.64 7.30
CA ARG A 130 11.17 -13.25 7.69
C ARG A 130 10.40 -13.85 6.51
N GLY A 131 10.78 -13.51 5.27
CA GLY A 131 10.09 -13.94 4.07
C GLY A 131 8.70 -13.30 3.94
N TRP A 132 8.57 -12.01 4.27
CA TRP A 132 7.30 -11.29 4.27
C TRP A 132 7.10 -10.34 3.09
N MET A 133 8.03 -10.32 2.12
CA MET A 133 7.94 -9.48 0.93
C MET A 133 7.71 -10.30 -0.34
N ASN A 134 6.72 -11.20 -0.32
CA ASN A 134 6.37 -12.07 -1.44
C ASN A 134 5.39 -11.40 -2.41
N ASP A 135 5.28 -11.97 -3.62
CA ASP A 135 4.37 -11.51 -4.69
C ASP A 135 3.27 -12.53 -5.05
N HIS A 136 3.34 -13.75 -4.52
CA HIS A 136 2.42 -14.83 -4.87
C HIS A 136 0.95 -14.52 -4.58
N TRP A 137 0.68 -13.58 -3.68
CA TRP A 137 -0.66 -13.18 -3.27
C TRP A 137 -1.28 -12.07 -4.15
N TRP A 138 -0.50 -11.37 -4.97
CA TRP A 138 -0.99 -10.24 -5.77
C TRP A 138 -2.18 -10.58 -6.67
N PRO A 139 -2.16 -11.70 -7.43
CA PRO A 139 -3.30 -12.07 -8.27
C PRO A 139 -4.59 -12.31 -7.48
N GLU A 140 -4.49 -12.92 -6.30
CA GLU A 140 -5.66 -13.18 -5.44
C GLU A 140 -6.17 -11.89 -4.78
N ALA A 141 -5.30 -10.98 -4.40
CA ALA A 141 -5.69 -9.66 -3.90
C ALA A 141 -6.53 -8.92 -4.94
N VAL A 142 -6.05 -8.85 -6.20
CA VAL A 142 -6.79 -8.24 -7.31
C VAL A 142 -8.11 -8.97 -7.57
N ALA A 143 -8.10 -10.30 -7.59
CA ALA A 143 -9.31 -11.10 -7.81
C ALA A 143 -10.38 -10.90 -6.72
N SER A 144 -10.00 -10.43 -5.53
CA SER A 144 -10.93 -10.10 -4.45
C SER A 144 -11.89 -8.95 -4.79
N GLY A 145 -11.49 -8.08 -5.72
CA GLY A 145 -12.20 -6.84 -6.05
C GLY A 145 -12.12 -5.75 -4.97
N LEU A 146 -11.43 -6.00 -3.85
CA LEU A 146 -11.28 -5.06 -2.73
C LEU A 146 -9.89 -4.42 -2.67
N MET A 147 -8.90 -5.03 -3.34
CA MET A 147 -7.52 -4.54 -3.35
C MET A 147 -6.97 -4.54 -4.77
N GLY A 148 -6.41 -3.41 -5.19
CA GLY A 148 -5.64 -3.29 -6.42
C GLY A 148 -4.14 -3.32 -6.14
N ILE A 149 -3.35 -3.69 -7.14
CA ILE A 149 -1.89 -3.65 -7.10
C ILE A 149 -1.41 -2.51 -8.00
N ALA A 150 -0.53 -1.68 -7.49
CA ALA A 150 0.08 -0.57 -8.21
C ALA A 150 1.59 -0.50 -7.94
N ASN A 151 2.28 0.26 -8.78
CA ASN A 151 3.73 0.34 -8.77
C ASN A 151 4.25 1.27 -7.66
N HIS A 152 5.06 0.73 -6.72
CA HIS A 152 5.84 1.47 -5.72
C HIS A 152 7.32 1.56 -6.12
N SER A 153 7.61 1.76 -7.39
CA SER A 153 8.93 1.76 -8.01
C SER A 153 9.56 0.38 -8.18
N TRP A 154 10.73 0.36 -8.86
CA TRP A 154 11.48 -0.88 -9.07
C TRP A 154 12.08 -1.44 -7.78
N ASP A 155 12.82 -0.62 -7.01
CA ASP A 155 13.56 -1.06 -5.83
C ASP A 155 13.52 -0.06 -4.66
N HIS A 156 12.54 0.85 -4.67
CA HIS A 156 12.37 1.90 -3.67
C HIS A 156 13.57 2.85 -3.53
N ASN A 157 14.55 2.78 -4.41
CA ASN A 157 15.87 3.43 -4.28
C ASN A 157 16.48 3.20 -2.88
N HIS A 158 16.25 2.01 -2.30
CA HIS A 158 16.56 1.71 -0.91
C HIS A 158 18.06 1.55 -0.67
N GLU A 159 18.55 2.00 0.48
CA GLU A 159 19.97 2.00 0.85
C GLU A 159 20.62 0.61 0.90
N CYS A 160 19.84 -0.46 1.11
CA CYS A 160 20.36 -1.82 1.06
C CYS A 160 20.71 -2.29 -0.36
N MET A 161 20.30 -1.54 -1.39
CA MET A 161 20.65 -1.84 -2.77
C MET A 161 22.08 -1.40 -3.07
N ALA A 162 22.90 -2.29 -3.63
CA ALA A 162 24.31 -2.02 -3.89
C ALA A 162 24.55 -0.75 -4.71
N ARG A 163 23.71 -0.45 -5.70
CA ARG A 163 23.81 0.75 -6.53
C ARG A 163 23.59 2.04 -5.72
N VAL A 164 22.69 2.02 -4.72
CA VAL A 164 22.40 3.15 -3.85
C VAL A 164 23.52 3.36 -2.86
N ALA A 165 23.98 2.28 -2.22
CA ALA A 165 25.10 2.29 -1.28
C ALA A 165 26.40 2.78 -1.92
N GLN A 166 26.71 2.38 -3.18
CA GLN A 166 27.89 2.83 -3.92
C GLN A 166 27.90 4.32 -4.21
N ARG A 167 26.74 4.95 -4.33
CA ARG A 167 26.61 6.39 -4.56
C ARG A 167 26.60 7.20 -3.27
N ASN A 168 26.72 6.55 -2.12
CA ASN A 168 26.63 7.18 -0.79
C ASN A 168 25.34 8.00 -0.62
N GLN A 169 24.24 7.50 -1.21
CA GLN A 169 22.94 8.13 -1.12
C GLN A 169 22.26 7.74 0.18
N GLU A 170 21.67 8.72 0.85
CA GLU A 170 20.95 8.50 2.07
C GLU A 170 19.58 7.84 1.78
N LYS A 171 19.21 6.93 2.66
CA LYS A 171 17.96 6.19 2.86
C LYS A 171 16.87 6.41 1.83
N GLY A 172 16.55 5.38 1.05
CA GLY A 172 15.28 5.14 0.37
C GLY A 172 14.57 6.36 -0.20
N ASN A 173 15.35 7.35 -0.60
CA ASN A 173 14.83 8.67 -0.87
C ASN A 173 14.82 8.93 -2.37
N PHE A 174 13.65 9.06 -2.94
CA PHE A 174 13.47 9.41 -4.34
C PHE A 174 14.06 10.77 -4.72
N PHE A 175 14.33 11.65 -3.77
CA PHE A 175 15.08 12.90 -4.03
C PHE A 175 16.53 12.66 -4.46
N CYS A 176 17.07 11.46 -4.25
CA CYS A 176 18.39 11.08 -4.74
C CYS A 176 18.39 10.58 -6.20
N ILE A 177 17.25 10.53 -6.86
CA ILE A 177 17.13 10.17 -8.28
C ILE A 177 17.37 11.45 -9.09
N ASP A 178 18.57 11.57 -9.65
CA ASP A 178 19.06 12.79 -10.33
C ASP A 178 19.32 12.58 -11.83
N THR A 179 19.16 11.36 -12.34
CA THR A 179 19.32 11.02 -13.76
C THR A 179 18.07 10.44 -14.38
N GLU A 180 17.88 10.65 -15.69
CA GLU A 180 16.79 10.04 -16.45
C GLU A 180 16.85 8.51 -16.41
N ALA A 181 18.05 7.93 -16.47
CA ALA A 181 18.22 6.48 -16.40
C ALA A 181 17.79 5.89 -15.06
N ASP A 182 18.04 6.58 -13.95
CA ASP A 182 17.57 6.15 -12.63
C ASP A 182 16.04 6.29 -12.52
N ALA A 183 15.49 7.39 -13.04
CA ALA A 183 14.03 7.58 -13.09
C ALA A 183 13.35 6.51 -13.96
N ASP A 184 13.92 6.19 -15.12
CA ASP A 184 13.43 5.12 -15.99
C ASP A 184 13.43 3.76 -15.30
N ALA A 185 14.50 3.43 -14.57
CA ALA A 185 14.58 2.20 -13.81
C ALA A 185 13.46 2.12 -12.76
N GLN A 186 13.20 3.21 -12.03
CA GLN A 186 12.17 3.23 -11.00
C GLN A 186 10.73 3.21 -11.54
N ILE A 187 10.50 3.74 -12.74
CA ILE A 187 9.14 3.90 -13.29
C ILE A 187 8.87 2.87 -14.37
N ARG A 188 9.69 2.82 -15.43
CA ARG A 188 9.42 1.97 -16.60
C ARG A 188 9.74 0.50 -16.37
N GLU A 189 10.85 0.18 -15.68
CA GLU A 189 11.16 -1.20 -15.35
C GLU A 189 10.10 -1.80 -14.41
N ALA A 190 9.66 -1.02 -13.44
CA ALA A 190 8.64 -1.45 -12.49
C ALA A 190 7.24 -1.61 -13.10
N ALA A 191 6.99 -1.09 -14.30
CA ALA A 191 5.71 -1.19 -15.00
C ALA A 191 5.66 -2.36 -16.01
N ARG A 192 6.75 -3.13 -16.18
CA ARG A 192 6.85 -4.27 -17.11
C ARG A 192 6.53 -5.59 -16.44
#